data_4b7ba92b259c17e80fad1e8ad4f5c993
#
_entry.id   4b7ba92b259c17e80fad1e8ad4f5c993
#
_cell.length_a   1.000
_cell.length_b   1.000
_cell.length_c   1.000
_cell.angle_alpha   90.00
_cell.angle_beta   90.00
_cell.angle_gamma   90.00
#
_symmetry.space_group_name_H-M   'P 1'
#
loop_
_entity.id
_entity.type
_entity.pdbx_description
1 polymer ?
#
loop_
_entity_poly.entity_id
_entity_poly.type
_entity_poly.pdbx_seq_one_letter_code
_entity_poly.pdbx_strand_id
1 'polypeptide(L)'
;KYPKETLYKMMKEQFRMTDEDFSHYDGDIGWDEVHLNRPCRLEKRHREAMEEIVGREFVTDEDYPRLSVAYGKTGFDTLRLREKRVDSLPDLVVYPDTTEQVERIVDYCSKNAIPLYVYGGGSSVTMGVEPVKGGISLDMRLRFNKVLGFNETDQTITVQAGMSGPKLEDTLNRAPELLKAVRRYTCGHFPQ
;
A
#
# COMPACT_ATOMS: atom_id res chain seq x y z
N LYS A 1 -24.44 3.96 1.82
CA LYS A 1 -24.81 2.56 1.50
C LYS A 1 -25.34 1.91 2.77
N TYR A 2 -26.59 1.47 2.76
CA TYR A 2 -27.14 0.73 3.90
C TYR A 2 -26.48 -0.64 4.04
N PRO A 3 -26.35 -1.19 5.26
CA PRO A 3 -25.91 -2.56 5.48
C PRO A 3 -26.83 -3.55 4.75
N LYS A 4 -26.35 -4.77 4.51
CA LYS A 4 -27.21 -5.85 4.02
C LYS A 4 -28.38 -6.04 4.99
N GLU A 5 -29.56 -6.39 4.48
CA GLU A 5 -30.81 -6.46 5.25
C GLU A 5 -30.67 -7.26 6.56
N THR A 6 -30.00 -8.41 6.50
CA THR A 6 -29.76 -9.25 7.68
C THR A 6 -28.90 -8.55 8.73
N LEU A 7 -27.83 -7.85 8.28
CA LEU A 7 -26.96 -7.10 9.17
C LEU A 7 -27.71 -5.91 9.78
N TYR A 8 -28.52 -5.22 8.98
CA TYR A 8 -29.35 -4.11 9.42
C TYR A 8 -30.31 -4.52 10.55
N LYS A 9 -31.03 -5.64 10.38
CA LYS A 9 -31.90 -6.21 11.42
C LYS A 9 -31.12 -6.56 12.68
N MET A 10 -29.99 -7.25 12.54
CA MET A 10 -29.13 -7.62 13.67
C MET A 10 -28.64 -6.39 14.44
N MET A 11 -28.23 -5.34 13.75
CA MET A 11 -27.78 -4.09 14.39
C MET A 11 -28.88 -3.41 15.16
N LYS A 12 -30.10 -3.38 14.64
CA LYS A 12 -31.28 -2.85 15.37
C LYS A 12 -31.62 -3.68 16.60
N GLU A 13 -31.59 -4.98 16.47
CA GLU A 13 -31.97 -5.91 17.57
C GLU A 13 -30.90 -5.99 18.66
N GLN A 14 -29.62 -6.17 18.28
CA GLN A 14 -28.54 -6.43 19.22
C GLN A 14 -27.96 -5.13 19.83
N PHE A 15 -27.87 -4.07 19.03
CA PHE A 15 -27.28 -2.79 19.46
C PHE A 15 -28.34 -1.72 19.73
N ARG A 16 -29.64 -2.04 19.58
CA ARG A 16 -30.75 -1.12 19.76
C ARG A 16 -30.69 0.13 18.88
N MET A 17 -30.07 0.01 17.70
CA MET A 17 -29.96 1.09 16.75
C MET A 17 -31.33 1.40 16.13
N THR A 18 -31.55 2.68 15.86
CA THR A 18 -32.77 3.21 15.22
C THR A 18 -32.52 3.51 13.75
N ASP A 19 -33.55 3.82 12.99
CA ASP A 19 -33.40 4.25 11.60
C ASP A 19 -32.67 5.59 11.51
N GLU A 20 -32.75 6.42 12.54
CA GLU A 20 -32.04 7.68 12.64
C GLU A 20 -30.52 7.46 12.71
N ASP A 21 -30.04 6.45 13.46
CA ASP A 21 -28.62 6.12 13.53
C ASP A 21 -28.03 5.72 12.16
N PHE A 22 -28.86 5.20 11.27
CA PHE A 22 -28.44 4.87 9.90
C PHE A 22 -28.61 6.03 8.90
N SER A 23 -29.34 7.06 9.27
CA SER A 23 -29.56 8.24 8.43
C SER A 23 -28.47 9.30 8.57
N HIS A 24 -27.72 9.29 9.67
CA HIS A 24 -26.56 10.15 9.88
C HIS A 24 -25.36 9.61 9.08
N TYR A 25 -25.40 9.87 7.79
CA TYR A 25 -24.28 9.61 6.90
C TYR A 25 -23.54 10.92 6.66
N ASP A 26 -22.42 11.08 7.36
CA ASP A 26 -21.54 12.22 7.14
C ASP A 26 -20.76 12.03 5.83
N GLY A 27 -21.44 12.27 4.74
CA GLY A 27 -20.84 12.72 3.50
C GLY A 27 -20.09 11.75 2.62
N ASP A 28 -19.50 12.31 1.65
CA ASP A 28 -18.81 11.73 0.51
C ASP A 28 -17.43 11.20 0.92
N ILE A 29 -17.40 10.08 1.65
CA ILE A 29 -16.16 9.44 2.05
C ILE A 29 -15.41 8.94 0.80
N GLY A 30 -14.26 9.53 0.53
CA GLY A 30 -13.29 9.04 -0.45
C GLY A 30 -13.32 9.70 -1.82
N TRP A 31 -14.08 10.77 -2.02
CA TRP A 31 -14.10 11.52 -3.27
C TRP A 31 -13.47 12.92 -3.15
N ASP A 32 -13.17 13.36 -1.93
CA ASP A 32 -12.52 14.65 -1.70
C ASP A 32 -11.06 14.60 -2.15
N GLU A 33 -10.60 15.68 -2.75
CA GLU A 33 -9.18 15.89 -3.02
C GLU A 33 -8.39 15.96 -1.70
N VAL A 34 -7.24 15.30 -1.65
CA VAL A 34 -6.44 15.22 -0.43
C VAL A 34 -5.51 16.41 -0.34
N HIS A 35 -5.71 17.25 0.68
CA HIS A 35 -4.84 18.37 1.02
C HIS A 35 -4.38 18.26 2.47
N LEU A 36 -3.10 17.96 2.68
CA LEU A 36 -2.56 17.67 4.00
C LEU A 36 -1.86 18.86 4.66
N ASN A 37 -1.52 19.91 3.90
CA ASN A 37 -0.79 21.09 4.38
C ASN A 37 0.47 20.74 5.20
N ARG A 38 1.14 19.66 4.82
CA ARG A 38 2.34 19.14 5.50
C ARG A 38 3.49 19.01 4.51
N PRO A 39 4.35 20.03 4.39
CA PRO A 39 5.48 20.01 3.44
C PRO A 39 6.49 18.91 3.79
N CYS A 40 7.21 18.46 2.77
CA CYS A 40 8.37 17.58 2.95
C CYS A 40 9.41 18.28 3.85
N ARG A 41 9.94 17.56 4.84
CA ARG A 41 10.94 18.06 5.79
C ARG A 41 12.36 17.63 5.44
N LEU A 42 12.50 16.69 4.53
CA LEU A 42 13.80 16.24 4.06
C LEU A 42 14.47 17.33 3.23
N GLU A 43 15.77 17.50 3.42
CA GLU A 43 16.57 18.41 2.61
C GLU A 43 16.54 17.99 1.13
N LYS A 44 16.62 18.99 0.25
CA LYS A 44 16.56 18.80 -1.22
C LYS A 44 17.57 17.75 -1.73
N ARG A 45 18.77 17.72 -1.15
CA ARG A 45 19.82 16.73 -1.51
C ARG A 45 19.35 15.27 -1.36
N HIS A 46 18.48 14.98 -0.38
CA HIS A 46 17.97 13.63 -0.16
C HIS A 46 16.96 13.24 -1.22
N ARG A 47 16.13 14.18 -1.66
CA ARG A 47 15.24 14.00 -2.81
C ARG A 47 16.05 13.76 -4.08
N GLU A 48 17.03 14.61 -4.37
CA GLU A 48 17.89 14.49 -5.55
C GLU A 48 18.61 13.14 -5.59
N ALA A 49 19.10 12.66 -4.44
CA ALA A 49 19.71 11.33 -4.37
C ALA A 49 18.71 10.19 -4.69
N MET A 50 17.46 10.28 -4.24
CA MET A 50 16.43 9.30 -4.62
C MET A 50 16.10 9.39 -6.11
N GLU A 51 15.98 10.59 -6.65
CA GLU A 51 15.75 10.84 -8.08
C GLU A 51 16.89 10.27 -8.96
N GLU A 52 18.12 10.34 -8.49
CA GLU A 52 19.27 9.71 -9.16
C GLU A 52 19.21 8.18 -9.16
N ILE A 53 18.66 7.58 -8.10
CA ILE A 53 18.56 6.13 -7.97
C ILE A 53 17.43 5.55 -8.83
N VAL A 54 16.22 6.14 -8.76
CA VAL A 54 15.02 5.53 -9.34
C VAL A 54 14.46 6.27 -10.56
N GLY A 55 14.89 7.51 -10.80
CA GLY A 55 14.34 8.46 -11.77
C GLY A 55 13.40 9.47 -11.09
N ARG A 56 13.40 10.69 -11.60
CA ARG A 56 12.67 11.83 -11.03
C ARG A 56 11.16 11.58 -10.94
N GLU A 57 10.59 10.95 -11.96
CA GLU A 57 9.17 10.61 -12.06
C GLU A 57 8.71 9.54 -11.05
N PHE A 58 9.66 8.89 -10.37
CA PHE A 58 9.41 7.83 -9.38
C PHE A 58 9.73 8.26 -7.95
N VAL A 59 9.80 9.57 -7.71
CA VAL A 59 9.92 10.19 -6.39
C VAL A 59 8.87 11.28 -6.26
N THR A 60 8.04 11.21 -5.24
CA THR A 60 6.99 12.20 -5.02
C THR A 60 6.85 12.61 -3.56
N ASP A 61 6.44 13.85 -3.33
CA ASP A 61 6.03 14.42 -2.05
C ASP A 61 4.58 14.93 -2.09
N GLU A 62 3.82 14.53 -3.12
CA GLU A 62 2.41 14.88 -3.23
C GLU A 62 1.58 14.25 -2.10
N ASP A 63 0.54 14.94 -1.69
CA ASP A 63 -0.27 14.59 -0.53
C ASP A 63 -0.92 13.21 -0.65
N TYR A 64 -1.56 12.92 -1.77
CA TYR A 64 -2.26 11.63 -1.95
C TYR A 64 -1.32 10.41 -1.94
N PRO A 65 -0.21 10.37 -2.70
CA PRO A 65 0.76 9.28 -2.59
C PRO A 65 1.29 9.08 -1.18
N ARG A 66 1.63 10.13 -0.47
CA ARG A 66 2.12 10.07 0.91
C ARG A 66 1.08 9.49 1.86
N LEU A 67 -0.17 9.94 1.76
CA LEU A 67 -1.27 9.41 2.56
C LEU A 67 -1.55 7.94 2.23
N SER A 68 -1.48 7.55 0.96
CA SER A 68 -1.78 6.20 0.49
C SER A 68 -0.87 5.10 1.07
N VAL A 69 0.32 5.48 1.55
CA VAL A 69 1.31 4.58 2.15
C VAL A 69 1.55 4.84 3.65
N ALA A 70 0.77 5.73 4.25
CA ALA A 70 0.98 6.14 5.65
C ALA A 70 0.41 5.14 6.66
N TYR A 71 -0.62 4.40 6.30
CA TYR A 71 -1.37 3.55 7.23
C TYR A 71 -1.58 2.15 6.68
N GLY A 72 -1.80 1.21 7.61
CA GLY A 72 -2.17 -0.17 7.30
C GLY A 72 -3.67 -0.37 7.13
N LYS A 73 -4.16 -1.55 7.56
CA LYS A 73 -5.57 -1.97 7.42
C LYS A 73 -6.22 -2.30 8.77
N THR A 74 -5.80 -1.65 9.85
CA THR A 74 -6.50 -1.80 11.13
C THR A 74 -7.84 -1.05 11.10
N GLY A 75 -8.79 -1.49 11.93
CA GLY A 75 -10.03 -0.71 12.15
C GLY A 75 -9.73 0.68 12.68
N PHE A 76 -8.66 0.82 13.49
CA PHE A 76 -8.21 2.10 14.02
C PHE A 76 -7.67 3.03 12.92
N ASP A 77 -6.89 2.51 11.97
CA ASP A 77 -6.43 3.28 10.81
C ASP A 77 -7.61 3.78 9.97
N THR A 78 -8.60 2.92 9.77
CA THR A 78 -9.83 3.29 9.05
C THR A 78 -10.59 4.42 9.75
N LEU A 79 -10.70 4.36 11.09
CA LEU A 79 -11.37 5.40 11.86
C LEU A 79 -10.60 6.72 11.80
N ARG A 80 -9.27 6.70 11.98
CA ARG A 80 -8.43 7.91 11.87
C ARG A 80 -8.61 8.61 10.52
N LEU A 81 -8.58 7.84 9.44
CA LEU A 81 -8.75 8.38 8.09
C LEU A 81 -10.15 8.97 7.87
N ARG A 82 -11.20 8.31 8.40
CA ARG A 82 -12.57 8.85 8.35
C ARG A 82 -12.72 10.16 9.13
N GLU A 83 -12.03 10.26 10.25
CA GLU A 83 -11.99 11.49 11.07
C GLU A 83 -11.04 12.56 10.49
N LYS A 84 -10.46 12.31 9.30
CA LYS A 84 -9.44 13.17 8.67
C LYS A 84 -8.22 13.43 9.56
N ARG A 85 -7.92 12.48 10.47
CA ARG A 85 -6.78 12.54 11.37
C ARG A 85 -5.59 11.84 10.72
N VAL A 86 -4.58 12.62 10.37
CA VAL A 86 -3.33 12.13 9.78
C VAL A 86 -2.19 12.51 10.71
N ASP A 87 -1.82 11.59 11.61
CA ASP A 87 -0.78 11.85 12.62
C ASP A 87 0.63 11.65 12.03
N SER A 88 0.79 10.65 11.16
CA SER A 88 2.07 10.24 10.58
C SER A 88 2.03 10.29 9.06
N LEU A 89 3.10 10.81 8.44
CA LEU A 89 3.30 10.85 6.99
C LEU A 89 4.76 10.66 6.64
N PRO A 90 5.10 9.94 5.57
CA PRO A 90 6.45 9.99 5.02
C PRO A 90 6.71 11.36 4.41
N ASP A 91 7.94 11.78 4.35
CA ASP A 91 8.34 13.00 3.66
C ASP A 91 8.38 12.78 2.14
N LEU A 92 8.84 11.60 1.70
CA LEU A 92 8.87 11.18 0.29
C LEU A 92 8.28 9.77 0.13
N VAL A 93 7.70 9.54 -1.03
CA VAL A 93 7.38 8.19 -1.53
C VAL A 93 8.29 7.89 -2.72
N VAL A 94 8.92 6.73 -2.71
CA VAL A 94 9.86 6.29 -3.74
C VAL A 94 9.41 4.95 -4.31
N TYR A 95 9.43 4.82 -5.63
CA TYR A 95 8.95 3.64 -6.36
C TYR A 95 10.12 2.90 -7.03
N PRO A 96 10.79 1.97 -6.35
CA PRO A 96 11.89 1.20 -6.93
C PRO A 96 11.36 0.18 -7.95
N ASP A 97 12.24 -0.23 -8.88
CA ASP A 97 11.96 -1.24 -9.91
C ASP A 97 12.85 -2.47 -9.79
N THR A 98 14.06 -2.32 -9.25
CA THR A 98 15.05 -3.39 -9.15
C THR A 98 15.60 -3.56 -7.74
N THR A 99 16.18 -4.73 -7.47
CA THR A 99 16.82 -5.02 -6.18
C THR A 99 17.99 -4.07 -5.93
N GLU A 100 18.76 -3.76 -6.96
CA GLU A 100 19.91 -2.85 -6.88
C GLU A 100 19.47 -1.43 -6.48
N GLN A 101 18.31 -0.97 -6.98
CA GLN A 101 17.76 0.31 -6.55
C GLN A 101 17.37 0.26 -5.06
N VAL A 102 16.75 -0.83 -4.61
CA VAL A 102 16.38 -1.00 -3.19
C VAL A 102 17.65 -1.00 -2.31
N GLU A 103 18.69 -1.73 -2.69
CA GLU A 103 19.97 -1.77 -1.98
C GLU A 103 20.58 -0.37 -1.86
N ARG A 104 20.66 0.39 -2.96
CA ARG A 104 21.19 1.75 -2.97
C ARG A 104 20.40 2.70 -2.08
N ILE A 105 19.05 2.57 -2.06
CA ILE A 105 18.18 3.37 -1.20
C ILE A 105 18.42 3.04 0.27
N VAL A 106 18.48 1.75 0.63
CA VAL A 106 18.75 1.30 2.00
C VAL A 106 20.09 1.81 2.49
N ASP A 107 21.14 1.65 1.68
CA ASP A 107 22.48 2.15 1.98
C ASP A 107 22.50 3.66 2.20
N TYR A 108 21.87 4.41 1.31
CA TYR A 108 21.78 5.84 1.42
C TYR A 108 21.05 6.29 2.69
N CYS A 109 19.89 5.71 2.95
CA CYS A 109 19.09 6.03 4.14
C CYS A 109 19.83 5.67 5.44
N SER A 110 20.51 4.53 5.46
CA SER A 110 21.35 4.11 6.60
C SER A 110 22.47 5.09 6.88
N LYS A 111 23.22 5.51 5.84
CA LYS A 111 24.33 6.46 5.96
C LYS A 111 23.90 7.86 6.41
N ASN A 112 22.69 8.25 6.09
CA ASN A 112 22.16 9.58 6.39
C ASN A 112 21.16 9.59 7.58
N ALA A 113 20.99 8.47 8.27
CA ALA A 113 20.04 8.29 9.37
C ALA A 113 18.59 8.69 9.00
N ILE A 114 18.16 8.40 7.76
CA ILE A 114 16.82 8.69 7.28
C ILE A 114 15.93 7.48 7.59
N PRO A 115 14.78 7.67 8.30
CA PRO A 115 13.81 6.60 8.50
C PRO A 115 13.28 6.07 7.17
N LEU A 116 13.26 4.73 7.04
CA LEU A 116 12.82 4.04 5.84
C LEU A 116 11.73 3.04 6.18
N TYR A 117 10.61 3.10 5.45
CA TYR A 117 9.46 2.22 5.63
C TYR A 117 9.16 1.52 4.32
N VAL A 118 8.79 0.24 4.38
CA VAL A 118 8.47 -0.54 3.18
C VAL A 118 6.97 -0.78 3.11
N TYR A 119 6.37 -0.43 1.99
CA TYR A 119 4.95 -0.62 1.72
C TYR A 119 4.76 -1.61 0.57
N GLY A 120 4.33 -2.82 0.91
CA GLY A 120 3.91 -3.86 -0.04
C GLY A 120 2.42 -3.77 -0.33
N GLY A 121 1.63 -4.77 0.04
CA GLY A 121 0.16 -4.73 -0.07
C GLY A 121 -0.54 -3.77 0.90
N GLY A 122 0.17 -3.20 1.86
CA GLY A 122 -0.41 -2.31 2.87
C GLY A 122 -1.34 -3.00 3.87
N SER A 123 -1.28 -4.31 3.96
CA SER A 123 -2.14 -5.13 4.83
C SER A 123 -1.68 -5.18 6.30
N SER A 124 -0.71 -4.35 6.69
CA SER A 124 -0.21 -4.29 8.07
C SER A 124 -1.34 -4.00 9.06
N VAL A 125 -1.41 -4.80 10.11
CA VAL A 125 -2.33 -4.63 11.24
C VAL A 125 -1.59 -4.37 12.56
N THR A 126 -0.26 -4.20 12.49
CA THR A 126 0.63 -3.97 13.63
C THR A 126 1.34 -2.61 13.56
N MET A 127 0.84 -1.70 12.72
CA MET A 127 1.38 -0.35 12.48
C MET A 127 2.82 -0.33 11.92
N GLY A 128 3.34 -1.45 11.40
CA GLY A 128 4.72 -1.54 10.90
C GLY A 128 5.02 -0.68 9.68
N VAL A 129 3.99 -0.22 8.98
CA VAL A 129 4.13 0.67 7.81
C VAL A 129 4.00 2.14 8.16
N GLU A 130 3.58 2.49 9.38
CA GLU A 130 3.29 3.86 9.80
C GLU A 130 4.57 4.68 9.94
N PRO A 131 4.76 5.77 9.17
CA PRO A 131 5.97 6.56 9.14
C PRO A 131 5.99 7.60 10.27
N VAL A 132 6.01 7.15 11.52
CA VAL A 132 5.92 7.99 12.73
C VAL A 132 7.03 9.04 12.84
N LYS A 133 8.16 8.81 12.17
CA LYS A 133 9.30 9.74 12.17
C LYS A 133 9.45 10.52 10.86
N GLY A 134 8.47 10.43 9.93
CA GLY A 134 8.64 10.95 8.58
C GLY A 134 9.60 10.09 7.76
N GLY A 135 10.48 10.69 6.98
CA GLY A 135 11.45 9.96 6.18
C GLY A 135 10.87 9.45 4.86
N ILE A 136 11.31 8.27 4.40
CA ILE A 136 10.99 7.74 3.07
C ILE A 136 10.14 6.47 3.20
N SER A 137 9.06 6.40 2.42
CA SER A 137 8.32 5.15 2.19
C SER A 137 8.62 4.59 0.81
N LEU A 138 9.03 3.32 0.75
CA LEU A 138 9.18 2.57 -0.50
C LEU A 138 7.85 1.93 -0.86
N ASP A 139 7.20 2.43 -1.90
CA ASP A 139 6.01 1.78 -2.45
C ASP A 139 6.41 0.76 -3.52
N MET A 140 6.31 -0.50 -3.17
CA MET A 140 6.70 -1.60 -4.05
C MET A 140 5.62 -1.91 -5.11
N ARG A 141 4.38 -1.47 -4.92
CA ARG A 141 3.22 -1.89 -5.72
C ARG A 141 3.31 -1.47 -7.18
N LEU A 142 3.86 -0.28 -7.43
CA LEU A 142 3.81 0.31 -8.77
C LEU A 142 4.76 -0.39 -9.75
N ARG A 143 5.99 -0.68 -9.34
CA ARG A 143 7.06 -1.14 -10.23
C ARG A 143 7.72 -2.43 -9.79
N PHE A 144 7.83 -2.69 -8.49
CA PHE A 144 8.51 -3.86 -7.93
C PHE A 144 7.54 -5.05 -7.78
N ASN A 145 6.93 -5.45 -8.90
CA ASN A 145 5.81 -6.41 -8.92
C ASN A 145 5.88 -7.40 -10.09
N LYS A 146 7.09 -7.82 -10.46
CA LYS A 146 7.35 -8.74 -11.56
C LYS A 146 7.46 -10.18 -11.08
N VAL A 147 7.20 -11.13 -11.98
CA VAL A 147 7.57 -12.54 -11.79
C VAL A 147 9.05 -12.68 -12.13
N LEU A 148 9.81 -13.28 -11.23
CA LEU A 148 11.24 -13.51 -11.37
C LEU A 148 11.56 -14.93 -11.80
N GLY A 149 10.71 -15.90 -11.44
CA GLY A 149 10.91 -17.31 -11.79
C GLY A 149 9.65 -18.14 -11.57
N PHE A 150 9.50 -19.18 -12.36
CA PHE A 150 8.44 -20.17 -12.23
C PHE A 150 9.04 -21.57 -12.41
N ASN A 151 8.79 -22.44 -11.45
CA ASN A 151 9.18 -23.85 -11.53
C ASN A 151 7.93 -24.70 -11.53
N GLU A 152 7.62 -25.29 -12.69
CA GLU A 152 6.41 -26.08 -12.89
C GLU A 152 6.46 -27.42 -12.14
N THR A 153 7.64 -28.02 -12.02
CA THR A 153 7.83 -29.30 -11.32
C THR A 153 7.59 -29.14 -9.82
N ASP A 154 8.20 -28.11 -9.22
CA ASP A 154 8.06 -27.84 -7.78
C ASP A 154 6.81 -27.01 -7.45
N GLN A 155 6.07 -26.56 -8.47
CA GLN A 155 4.91 -25.69 -8.34
C GLN A 155 5.20 -24.44 -7.52
N THR A 156 6.37 -23.84 -7.74
CA THR A 156 6.80 -22.60 -7.07
C THR A 156 6.91 -21.45 -8.04
N ILE A 157 6.58 -20.26 -7.55
CA ILE A 157 6.74 -19.00 -8.29
C ILE A 157 7.46 -17.98 -7.41
N THR A 158 8.48 -17.35 -7.97
CA THR A 158 9.23 -16.28 -7.32
C THR A 158 8.76 -14.94 -7.89
N VAL A 159 8.33 -14.04 -7.01
CA VAL A 159 7.81 -12.73 -7.39
C VAL A 159 8.46 -11.62 -6.57
N GLN A 160 8.47 -10.41 -7.11
CA GLN A 160 8.86 -9.22 -6.37
C GLN A 160 7.80 -8.84 -5.32
N ALA A 161 8.23 -8.17 -4.23
CA ALA A 161 7.45 -7.91 -3.02
C ALA A 161 6.21 -7.02 -3.19
N GLY A 162 6.08 -6.32 -4.30
CA GLY A 162 4.90 -5.52 -4.65
C GLY A 162 3.84 -6.26 -5.47
N MET A 163 4.05 -7.57 -5.72
CA MET A 163 3.07 -8.39 -6.43
C MET A 163 1.81 -8.55 -5.59
N SER A 164 0.67 -8.12 -6.12
CA SER A 164 -0.62 -8.31 -5.44
C SER A 164 -1.19 -9.71 -5.69
N GLY A 165 -1.98 -10.23 -4.74
CA GLY A 165 -2.64 -11.53 -4.88
C GLY A 165 -3.48 -11.66 -6.15
N PRO A 166 -4.38 -10.72 -6.48
CA PRO A 166 -5.15 -10.77 -7.72
C PRO A 166 -4.29 -10.78 -9.00
N LYS A 167 -3.19 -10.01 -9.03
CA LYS A 167 -2.28 -10.00 -10.18
C LYS A 167 -1.54 -11.34 -10.30
N LEU A 168 -1.12 -11.92 -9.17
CA LEU A 168 -0.50 -13.23 -9.13
C LEU A 168 -1.46 -14.32 -9.62
N GLU A 169 -2.70 -14.31 -9.13
CA GLU A 169 -3.74 -15.26 -9.54
C GLU A 169 -4.04 -15.15 -11.04
N ASP A 170 -4.21 -13.93 -11.58
CA ASP A 170 -4.38 -13.73 -13.03
C ASP A 170 -3.20 -14.29 -13.82
N THR A 171 -1.96 -14.03 -13.35
CA THR A 171 -0.75 -14.54 -13.98
C THR A 171 -0.72 -16.07 -14.01
N LEU A 172 -1.08 -16.72 -12.92
CA LEU A 172 -1.10 -18.18 -12.81
C LEU A 172 -2.24 -18.81 -13.63
N ASN A 173 -3.41 -18.18 -13.67
CA ASN A 173 -4.51 -18.61 -14.54
C ASN A 173 -4.16 -18.50 -16.03
N ARG A 174 -3.21 -17.64 -16.38
CA ARG A 174 -2.68 -17.43 -17.73
C ARG A 174 -1.26 -18.00 -17.88
N ALA A 175 -0.86 -18.91 -17.02
CA ALA A 175 0.51 -19.46 -17.01
C ALA A 175 0.96 -20.07 -18.34
N PRO A 176 0.13 -20.75 -19.16
CA PRO A 176 0.54 -21.20 -20.50
C PRO A 176 1.00 -20.08 -21.42
N GLU A 177 0.35 -18.90 -21.34
CA GLU A 177 0.65 -17.75 -22.17
C GLU A 177 1.84 -16.95 -21.59
N LEU A 178 1.83 -16.69 -20.29
CA LEU A 178 2.75 -15.75 -19.65
C LEU A 178 4.04 -16.42 -19.13
N LEU A 179 3.95 -17.69 -18.71
CA LEU A 179 5.03 -18.41 -18.06
C LEU A 179 5.50 -19.63 -18.87
N LYS A 180 4.91 -19.88 -20.06
CA LYS A 180 5.17 -21.04 -20.92
C LYS A 180 4.92 -22.39 -20.22
N ALA A 181 4.01 -22.40 -19.26
CA ALA A 181 3.64 -23.60 -18.51
C ALA A 181 2.77 -24.56 -19.34
N VAL A 182 2.75 -25.84 -18.98
CA VAL A 182 1.92 -26.85 -19.64
C VAL A 182 0.44 -26.64 -19.34
N ARG A 183 0.11 -26.12 -18.17
CA ARG A 183 -1.28 -25.93 -17.71
C ARG A 183 -1.47 -24.63 -16.93
N ARG A 184 -2.73 -24.32 -16.63
CA ARG A 184 -3.10 -23.23 -15.74
C ARG A 184 -2.88 -23.60 -14.29
N TYR A 185 -2.56 -22.63 -13.46
CA TYR A 185 -2.38 -22.77 -12.02
C TYR A 185 -3.22 -21.76 -11.27
N THR A 186 -3.38 -21.98 -9.98
CA THR A 186 -4.01 -21.06 -9.03
C THR A 186 -3.17 -21.04 -7.75
N CYS A 187 -3.04 -19.92 -7.11
CA CYS A 187 -2.37 -19.80 -5.82
C CYS A 187 -3.35 -19.88 -4.63
N GLY A 188 -4.63 -20.10 -4.94
CA GLY A 188 -5.66 -20.06 -3.91
C GLY A 188 -5.99 -18.63 -3.48
N HIS A 189 -6.71 -18.51 -2.38
CA HIS A 189 -7.19 -17.22 -1.92
C HIS A 189 -6.10 -16.52 -1.09
N PHE A 190 -5.55 -15.41 -1.64
CA PHE A 190 -4.73 -14.50 -0.87
C PHE A 190 -5.65 -13.43 -0.25
N PRO A 191 -5.78 -13.39 1.08
CA PRO A 191 -6.41 -12.25 1.73
C PRO A 191 -5.56 -11.00 1.45
N GLN A 192 -6.21 -9.96 0.98
CA GLN A 192 -5.64 -8.63 0.83
C GLN A 192 -6.03 -7.75 2.00
#